data_942d3845d3a04e54bf6e7bbe00677435
#
_entry.id   942d3845d3a04e54bf6e7bbe00677435
#
_cell.length_a   1.000
_cell.length_b   1.000
_cell.length_c   1.000
_cell.angle_alpha   90.00
_cell.angle_beta   90.00
_cell.angle_gamma   90.00
#
_symmetry.space_group_name_H-M   'P 1'
#
loop_
_entity.id
_entity.type
_entity.pdbx_description
1 polymer ?
#
loop_
_entity_poly.entity_id
_entity_poly.type
_entity_poly.pdbx_seq_one_letter_code
_entity_poly.pdbx_strand_id
1 'polypeptide(L)'
;MLKTTLAALAGLFALFFSTFAAGGTAAADAHYKIVTGQERGTYIQIGQDLAKWVAQPAGIDLTVLPSKGSAENVQRLRFEPGVKLALVQSDVYQAYVDMAKAGNEEAGTTIRPLRLIMPLYDEEIYFVVRNDSPMKTINEIKDKVISVGLIGSGTAQSGTTLYRLMFGQPIPDQNVQNLSNEDALAALIVKKIDVAIIVAGQPAKLFTDMNPELLQQIRFLRVDPNAPETARAKQTYFPATIHASSYPNWLKEDVPTWTVKAFLVTYDYNLRDTVGNLKRFADSLCQNFNNLQSQGHPKWKQVKLELPGLGKGWQYYPPVEQRLKACIARRAAMQTAMPQAPTAEQKVTGRPCTDQERLLLLCGK
;
A
#
# COMPACT_ATOMS: atom_id res chain seq x y z
N MET A 1 -39.84 64.87 59.23
CA MET A 1 -39.17 64.35 60.41
C MET A 1 -39.12 62.81 60.23
N LEU A 2 -38.07 62.26 60.04
CA LEU A 2 -37.42 61.05 60.59
C LEU A 2 -36.39 60.51 59.60
N LYS A 3 -35.17 60.50 60.03
CA LYS A 3 -34.02 59.91 59.33
C LYS A 3 -33.98 58.40 59.63
N THR A 4 -33.80 57.62 58.62
CA THR A 4 -33.41 56.20 58.81
C THR A 4 -32.22 55.86 57.88
N THR A 5 -31.16 55.43 58.53
CA THR A 5 -29.88 55.01 58.00
C THR A 5 -29.98 53.66 57.37
N LEU A 6 -29.41 53.56 56.14
CA LEU A 6 -29.26 52.28 55.42
C LEU A 6 -27.85 51.77 55.60
N ALA A 7 -27.70 50.55 56.17
CA ALA A 7 -26.44 49.81 56.21
C ALA A 7 -26.22 48.98 54.98
N ALA A 8 -25.07 49.14 54.35
CA ALA A 8 -24.67 48.42 53.13
C ALA A 8 -24.00 47.09 53.54
N LEU A 9 -24.55 45.94 53.08
CA LEU A 9 -23.89 44.66 53.07
C LEU A 9 -23.29 44.41 51.68
N ALA A 10 -21.98 44.44 51.56
CA ALA A 10 -21.26 44.06 50.39
C ALA A 10 -21.07 42.55 50.33
N GLY A 11 -21.82 41.84 49.48
CA GLY A 11 -21.64 40.44 49.21
C GLY A 11 -20.65 40.25 48.04
N LEU A 12 -19.48 39.66 48.33
CA LEU A 12 -18.48 39.31 47.32
C LEU A 12 -18.94 38.03 46.59
N PHE A 13 -19.43 38.19 45.36
CA PHE A 13 -19.73 37.03 44.49
C PHE A 13 -18.49 36.77 43.62
N ALA A 14 -17.70 35.77 44.03
CA ALA A 14 -16.59 35.27 43.22
C ALA A 14 -17.11 34.45 42.05
N LEU A 15 -17.14 35.05 40.84
CA LEU A 15 -17.40 34.37 39.58
C LEU A 15 -16.19 33.49 39.23
N PHE A 16 -16.33 32.18 39.45
CA PHE A 16 -15.44 31.18 38.84
C PHE A 16 -15.72 31.13 37.33
N PHE A 17 -14.90 31.84 36.55
CA PHE A 17 -14.83 31.66 35.11
C PHE A 17 -14.08 30.34 34.84
N SER A 18 -14.82 29.25 34.68
CA SER A 18 -14.27 28.00 34.13
C SER A 18 -14.00 28.25 32.63
N THR A 19 -12.75 28.51 32.30
CA THR A 19 -12.30 28.48 30.89
C THR A 19 -12.36 27.08 30.38
N PHE A 20 -13.46 26.71 29.74
CA PHE A 20 -13.50 25.56 28.84
C PHE A 20 -12.53 25.86 27.70
N ALA A 21 -11.33 25.28 27.77
CA ALA A 21 -10.47 25.18 26.61
C ALA A 21 -11.19 24.24 25.60
N ALA A 22 -11.99 24.85 24.73
CA ALA A 22 -12.45 24.17 23.52
C ALA A 22 -11.19 23.79 22.74
N GLY A 23 -10.80 22.53 22.82
CA GLY A 23 -9.81 21.95 21.91
C GLY A 23 -10.36 22.03 20.50
N GLY A 24 -10.20 23.18 19.85
CA GLY A 24 -10.51 23.35 18.46
C GLY A 24 -9.63 22.40 17.68
N THR A 25 -10.23 21.43 17.00
CA THR A 25 -9.57 20.71 15.94
C THR A 25 -9.12 21.78 14.94
N ALA A 26 -7.79 22.00 14.86
CA ALA A 26 -7.24 22.92 13.88
C ALA A 26 -7.79 22.48 12.50
N ALA A 27 -8.46 23.40 11.80
CA ALA A 27 -8.93 23.14 10.46
C ALA A 27 -7.74 22.70 9.60
N ALA A 28 -7.93 21.69 8.75
CA ALA A 28 -6.88 21.23 7.87
C ALA A 28 -6.44 22.35 6.93
N ASP A 29 -5.13 22.62 6.85
CA ASP A 29 -4.58 23.69 6.00
C ASP A 29 -4.70 23.39 4.51
N ALA A 30 -4.88 22.12 4.13
CA ALA A 30 -4.95 21.69 2.74
C ALA A 30 -5.94 20.52 2.56
N HIS A 31 -6.73 20.59 1.48
CA HIS A 31 -7.64 19.53 1.06
C HIS A 31 -7.09 18.84 -0.18
N TYR A 32 -6.70 17.59 -0.05
CA TYR A 32 -6.16 16.78 -1.13
C TYR A 32 -6.95 15.48 -1.30
N LYS A 33 -6.75 14.85 -2.43
CA LYS A 33 -7.31 13.55 -2.75
C LYS A 33 -6.20 12.57 -3.07
N ILE A 34 -6.37 11.31 -2.67
CA ILE A 34 -5.57 10.16 -3.11
C ILE A 34 -6.47 9.20 -3.89
N VAL A 35 -6.05 8.83 -5.10
CA VAL A 35 -6.71 7.80 -5.89
C VAL A 35 -6.04 6.46 -5.64
N THR A 36 -6.84 5.40 -5.47
CA THR A 36 -6.39 4.13 -4.91
C THR A 36 -6.72 2.94 -5.81
N GLY A 37 -7.77 2.20 -5.56
CA GLY A 37 -8.20 1.02 -6.32
C GLY A 37 -9.65 0.68 -6.04
N GLN A 38 -10.04 -0.52 -6.38
CA GLN A 38 -11.40 -1.02 -6.12
C GLN A 38 -11.70 -1.02 -4.61
N GLU A 39 -12.96 -0.84 -4.23
CA GLU A 39 -13.41 -0.66 -2.84
C GLU A 39 -13.00 -1.79 -1.90
N ARG A 40 -12.91 -3.03 -2.39
CA ARG A 40 -12.47 -4.20 -1.62
C ARG A 40 -10.99 -4.55 -1.85
N GLY A 41 -10.25 -3.70 -2.57
CA GLY A 41 -8.83 -3.89 -2.85
C GLY A 41 -7.92 -3.46 -1.69
N THR A 42 -6.65 -3.82 -1.80
CA THR A 42 -5.62 -3.41 -0.83
C THR A 42 -5.36 -1.91 -0.89
N TYR A 43 -5.36 -1.29 -2.08
CA TYR A 43 -5.05 0.13 -2.27
C TYR A 43 -5.97 1.06 -1.49
N ILE A 44 -7.28 0.79 -1.44
CA ILE A 44 -8.21 1.64 -0.70
C ILE A 44 -7.89 1.64 0.80
N GLN A 45 -7.51 0.51 1.37
CA GLN A 45 -7.14 0.36 2.78
C GLN A 45 -5.82 1.07 3.08
N ILE A 46 -4.81 0.95 2.21
CA ILE A 46 -3.54 1.69 2.31
C ILE A 46 -3.80 3.20 2.22
N GLY A 47 -4.70 3.64 1.34
CA GLY A 47 -5.11 5.05 1.24
C GLY A 47 -5.76 5.56 2.54
N GLN A 48 -6.63 4.76 3.17
CA GLN A 48 -7.25 5.07 4.45
C GLN A 48 -6.21 5.16 5.59
N ASP A 49 -5.24 4.26 5.61
CA ASP A 49 -4.13 4.31 6.57
C ASP A 49 -3.28 5.58 6.38
N LEU A 50 -2.95 5.95 5.14
CA LEU A 50 -2.23 7.18 4.83
C LEU A 50 -3.02 8.43 5.23
N ALA A 51 -4.33 8.46 5.00
CA ALA A 51 -5.19 9.56 5.42
C ALA A 51 -5.17 9.72 6.93
N LYS A 52 -5.38 8.64 7.67
CA LYS A 52 -5.48 8.63 9.13
C LYS A 52 -4.13 8.89 9.83
N TRP A 53 -3.12 8.14 9.45
CA TRP A 53 -1.86 8.11 10.21
C TRP A 53 -0.79 9.08 9.69
N VAL A 54 -0.95 9.59 8.46
CA VAL A 54 0.05 10.44 7.82
C VAL A 54 -0.50 11.83 7.50
N ALA A 55 -1.60 11.91 6.74
CA ALA A 55 -2.13 13.18 6.27
C ALA A 55 -2.75 14.00 7.40
N GLN A 56 -3.59 13.40 8.23
CA GLN A 56 -4.23 14.07 9.35
C GLN A 56 -3.23 14.70 10.33
N PRO A 57 -2.16 13.98 10.79
CA PRO A 57 -1.14 14.60 11.64
C PRO A 57 -0.32 15.68 10.92
N ALA A 58 -0.28 15.69 9.59
CA ALA A 58 0.39 16.73 8.79
C ALA A 58 -0.49 17.97 8.56
N GLY A 59 -1.72 18.03 9.09
CA GLY A 59 -2.69 19.10 8.81
C GLY A 59 -3.25 19.05 7.39
N ILE A 60 -3.34 17.84 6.80
CA ILE A 60 -3.89 17.63 5.46
C ILE A 60 -5.16 16.79 5.57
N ASP A 61 -6.28 17.34 5.08
CA ASP A 61 -7.49 16.57 4.84
C ASP A 61 -7.32 15.78 3.54
N LEU A 62 -7.15 14.47 3.66
CA LEU A 62 -6.90 13.58 2.52
C LEU A 62 -8.11 12.69 2.24
N THR A 63 -8.89 13.07 1.24
CA THR A 63 -10.03 12.29 0.76
C THR A 63 -9.51 11.07 -0.02
N VAL A 64 -9.93 9.86 0.38
CA VAL A 64 -9.56 8.61 -0.28
C VAL A 64 -10.61 8.24 -1.31
N LEU A 65 -10.19 8.12 -2.56
CA LEU A 65 -11.08 7.85 -3.69
C LEU A 65 -10.84 6.46 -4.27
N PRO A 66 -11.89 5.68 -4.51
CA PRO A 66 -11.79 4.45 -5.27
C PRO A 66 -11.52 4.73 -6.75
N SER A 67 -10.97 3.72 -7.45
CA SER A 67 -10.72 3.75 -8.90
C SER A 67 -10.68 2.33 -9.47
N LYS A 68 -10.50 2.24 -10.78
CA LYS A 68 -10.24 0.94 -11.44
C LYS A 68 -8.83 0.41 -11.14
N GLY A 69 -7.88 1.29 -10.74
CA GLY A 69 -6.51 0.94 -10.40
C GLY A 69 -5.45 1.79 -11.11
N SER A 70 -4.25 1.26 -11.24
CA SER A 70 -3.03 2.01 -11.53
C SER A 70 -3.05 2.89 -12.78
N ALA A 71 -3.57 2.43 -13.90
CA ALA A 71 -3.59 3.23 -15.13
C ALA A 71 -4.58 4.40 -15.02
N GLU A 72 -5.78 4.19 -14.46
CA GLU A 72 -6.72 5.28 -14.16
C GLU A 72 -6.12 6.26 -13.15
N ASN A 73 -5.38 5.76 -12.16
CA ASN A 73 -4.76 6.59 -11.13
C ASN A 73 -3.74 7.58 -11.71
N VAL A 74 -2.94 7.15 -12.68
CA VAL A 74 -2.02 8.04 -13.41
C VAL A 74 -2.77 9.16 -14.11
N GLN A 75 -3.89 8.83 -14.79
CA GLN A 75 -4.74 9.80 -15.48
C GLN A 75 -5.38 10.80 -14.48
N ARG A 76 -6.00 10.29 -13.41
CA ARG A 76 -6.67 11.12 -12.40
C ARG A 76 -5.68 11.99 -11.64
N LEU A 77 -4.49 11.47 -11.31
CA LEU A 77 -3.43 12.24 -10.69
C LEU A 77 -3.00 13.44 -11.58
N ARG A 78 -3.02 13.24 -12.90
CA ARG A 78 -2.66 14.28 -13.87
C ARG A 78 -3.76 15.33 -14.05
N PHE A 79 -5.01 14.91 -14.17
CA PHE A 79 -6.07 15.76 -14.71
C PHE A 79 -7.17 16.09 -13.70
N GLU A 80 -7.37 15.30 -12.63
CA GLU A 80 -8.44 15.55 -11.66
C GLU A 80 -8.02 16.59 -10.61
N PRO A 81 -8.80 17.69 -10.47
CA PRO A 81 -8.52 18.71 -9.47
C PRO A 81 -8.48 18.16 -8.04
N GLY A 82 -7.45 18.57 -7.29
CA GLY A 82 -7.28 18.19 -5.89
C GLY A 82 -6.60 16.83 -5.68
N VAL A 83 -6.50 15.97 -6.69
CA VAL A 83 -5.71 14.73 -6.60
C VAL A 83 -4.22 15.10 -6.60
N LYS A 84 -3.53 14.73 -5.51
CA LYS A 84 -2.11 15.01 -5.30
C LYS A 84 -1.30 13.76 -5.04
N LEU A 85 -1.96 12.66 -4.73
CA LEU A 85 -1.35 11.37 -4.42
C LEU A 85 -2.09 10.26 -5.18
N ALA A 86 -1.36 9.21 -5.50
CA ALA A 86 -1.93 8.01 -6.12
C ALA A 86 -1.15 6.75 -5.70
N LEU A 87 -1.81 5.58 -5.78
CA LEU A 87 -1.17 4.27 -5.68
C LEU A 87 -1.10 3.64 -7.07
N VAL A 88 0.08 3.19 -7.47
CA VAL A 88 0.30 2.57 -8.78
C VAL A 88 1.23 1.36 -8.68
N GLN A 89 1.11 0.43 -9.61
CA GLN A 89 2.03 -0.68 -9.78
C GLN A 89 3.29 -0.25 -10.54
N SER A 90 4.40 -0.91 -10.26
CA SER A 90 5.70 -0.58 -10.85
C SER A 90 5.75 -0.80 -12.38
N ASP A 91 4.96 -1.72 -12.91
CA ASP A 91 4.91 -2.04 -14.34
C ASP A 91 4.05 -1.06 -15.16
N VAL A 92 3.13 -0.33 -14.52
CA VAL A 92 2.31 0.69 -15.18
C VAL A 92 3.17 1.80 -15.81
N TYR A 93 4.25 2.19 -15.14
CA TYR A 93 5.16 3.19 -15.70
C TYR A 93 5.75 2.73 -17.04
N GLN A 94 6.26 1.48 -17.08
CA GLN A 94 6.83 0.91 -18.30
C GLN A 94 5.79 0.83 -19.42
N ALA A 95 4.54 0.48 -19.10
CA ALA A 95 3.47 0.43 -20.08
C ALA A 95 3.21 1.79 -20.75
N TYR A 96 3.17 2.86 -19.99
CA TYR A 96 3.02 4.22 -20.54
C TYR A 96 4.23 4.63 -21.39
N VAL A 97 5.44 4.25 -20.98
CA VAL A 97 6.65 4.48 -21.78
C VAL A 97 6.59 3.71 -23.11
N ASP A 98 6.12 2.48 -23.10
CA ASP A 98 6.00 1.66 -24.31
C ASP A 98 4.90 2.20 -25.24
N MET A 99 3.76 2.65 -24.69
CA MET A 99 2.72 3.35 -25.46
C MET A 99 3.25 4.63 -26.11
N ALA A 100 4.04 5.42 -25.38
CA ALA A 100 4.65 6.64 -25.91
C ALA A 100 5.63 6.34 -27.06
N LYS A 101 6.44 5.28 -26.92
CA LYS A 101 7.33 4.82 -28.00
C LYS A 101 6.58 4.30 -29.21
N ALA A 102 5.38 3.75 -29.02
CA ALA A 102 4.49 3.31 -30.07
C ALA A 102 3.71 4.47 -30.74
N GLY A 103 4.03 5.74 -30.41
CA GLY A 103 3.45 6.92 -31.02
C GLY A 103 2.31 7.57 -30.26
N ASN A 104 1.97 7.10 -29.05
CA ASN A 104 0.99 7.75 -28.19
C ASN A 104 1.66 8.90 -27.40
N GLU A 105 1.62 10.11 -27.97
CA GLU A 105 2.23 11.30 -27.34
C GLU A 105 1.59 11.67 -26.01
N GLU A 106 0.30 11.45 -25.83
CA GLU A 106 -0.42 11.71 -24.58
C GLU A 106 0.13 10.81 -23.45
N ALA A 107 0.38 9.54 -23.72
CA ALA A 107 1.00 8.64 -22.74
C ALA A 107 2.37 9.16 -22.27
N GLY A 108 3.18 9.68 -23.20
CA GLY A 108 4.48 10.26 -22.88
C GLY A 108 4.39 11.52 -22.04
N THR A 109 3.48 12.43 -22.37
CA THR A 109 3.26 13.68 -21.60
C THR A 109 2.64 13.43 -20.25
N THR A 110 1.82 12.39 -20.13
CA THR A 110 1.20 11.98 -18.86
C THR A 110 2.20 11.37 -17.89
N ILE A 111 3.07 10.47 -18.36
CA ILE A 111 3.97 9.72 -17.48
C ILE A 111 5.24 10.48 -17.09
N ARG A 112 5.77 11.35 -17.96
CA ARG A 112 7.04 12.04 -17.76
C ARG A 112 7.15 12.81 -16.44
N PRO A 113 6.13 13.55 -15.96
CA PRO A 113 6.19 14.26 -14.69
C PRO A 113 5.79 13.41 -13.47
N LEU A 114 5.53 12.10 -13.63
CA LEU A 114 5.24 11.22 -12.50
C LEU A 114 6.48 11.07 -11.62
N ARG A 115 6.29 11.16 -10.31
CA ARG A 115 7.35 11.07 -9.30
C ARG A 115 6.97 10.11 -8.19
N LEU A 116 7.96 9.38 -7.70
CA LEU A 116 7.80 8.46 -6.58
C LEU A 116 7.98 9.21 -5.25
N ILE A 117 7.08 8.98 -4.31
CA ILE A 117 7.27 9.35 -2.90
C ILE A 117 8.05 8.25 -2.21
N MET A 118 7.56 7.01 -2.25
CA MET A 118 8.31 5.84 -1.78
C MET A 118 7.75 4.54 -2.36
N PRO A 119 8.58 3.49 -2.50
CA PRO A 119 8.11 2.13 -2.71
C PRO A 119 7.32 1.65 -1.50
N LEU A 120 6.29 0.83 -1.74
CA LEU A 120 5.50 0.23 -0.68
C LEU A 120 5.78 -1.28 -0.59
N TYR A 121 4.81 -2.10 -0.83
CA TYR A 121 4.85 -3.55 -0.66
C TYR A 121 4.77 -4.25 -2.02
N ASP A 122 4.93 -5.56 -1.98
CA ASP A 122 4.73 -6.41 -3.14
C ASP A 122 3.25 -6.82 -3.23
N GLU A 123 2.72 -6.85 -4.47
CA GLU A 123 1.37 -7.29 -4.78
C GLU A 123 1.44 -8.60 -5.53
N GLU A 124 0.81 -9.60 -4.97
CA GLU A 124 0.79 -10.94 -5.54
C GLU A 124 -0.19 -10.98 -6.72
N ILE A 125 0.15 -11.76 -7.76
CA ILE A 125 -0.71 -12.02 -8.90
C ILE A 125 -1.42 -13.34 -8.65
N TYR A 126 -2.72 -13.28 -8.40
CA TYR A 126 -3.56 -14.45 -8.18
C TYR A 126 -4.12 -14.94 -9.51
N PHE A 127 -3.88 -16.19 -9.84
CA PHE A 127 -4.49 -16.90 -10.96
C PHE A 127 -5.56 -17.83 -10.41
N VAL A 128 -6.80 -17.35 -10.41
CA VAL A 128 -7.93 -18.04 -9.81
C VAL A 128 -8.63 -18.91 -10.84
N VAL A 129 -8.84 -20.16 -10.51
CA VAL A 129 -9.61 -21.12 -11.31
C VAL A 129 -10.65 -21.82 -10.43
N ARG A 130 -11.65 -22.45 -11.07
CA ARG A 130 -12.55 -23.33 -10.33
C ARG A 130 -11.81 -24.52 -9.74
N ASN A 131 -12.27 -25.05 -8.64
CA ASN A 131 -11.67 -26.19 -7.98
C ASN A 131 -11.75 -27.48 -8.85
N ASP A 132 -12.77 -27.59 -9.71
CA ASP A 132 -12.95 -28.70 -10.68
C ASP A 132 -12.12 -28.51 -11.97
N SER A 133 -11.35 -27.43 -12.12
CA SER A 133 -10.52 -27.22 -13.30
C SER A 133 -9.38 -28.24 -13.37
N PRO A 134 -9.04 -28.79 -14.56
CA PRO A 134 -7.89 -29.67 -14.70
C PRO A 134 -6.54 -28.93 -14.61
N MET A 135 -6.51 -27.60 -14.85
CA MET A 135 -5.28 -26.79 -14.82
C MET A 135 -4.67 -26.80 -13.42
N LYS A 136 -3.37 -26.99 -13.31
CA LYS A 136 -2.60 -26.97 -12.04
C LYS A 136 -1.61 -25.80 -11.97
N THR A 137 -1.09 -25.39 -13.13
CA THR A 137 -0.07 -24.35 -13.23
C THR A 137 -0.54 -23.23 -14.16
N ILE A 138 0.09 -22.07 -14.02
CA ILE A 138 -0.20 -20.89 -14.88
C ILE A 138 0.19 -21.11 -16.34
N ASN A 139 1.02 -22.08 -16.66
CA ASN A 139 1.43 -22.43 -18.00
C ASN A 139 0.29 -23.03 -18.83
N GLU A 140 -0.75 -23.51 -18.17
CA GLU A 140 -1.92 -24.15 -18.79
C GLU A 140 -3.04 -23.16 -19.14
N ILE A 141 -2.85 -21.86 -18.87
CA ILE A 141 -3.86 -20.82 -19.20
C ILE A 141 -3.85 -20.40 -20.67
N LYS A 142 -2.91 -20.91 -21.46
CA LYS A 142 -2.86 -20.60 -22.90
C LYS A 142 -4.19 -20.96 -23.57
N ASP A 143 -4.69 -20.02 -24.40
CA ASP A 143 -5.93 -20.16 -25.17
C ASP A 143 -7.22 -20.38 -24.32
N LYS A 144 -7.17 -20.10 -23.01
CA LYS A 144 -8.33 -20.10 -22.11
C LYS A 144 -9.04 -18.75 -22.11
N VAL A 145 -10.30 -18.74 -21.72
CA VAL A 145 -11.05 -17.50 -21.50
C VAL A 145 -10.63 -16.89 -20.16
N ILE A 146 -10.01 -15.72 -20.21
CA ILE A 146 -9.32 -15.10 -19.06
C ILE A 146 -9.93 -13.72 -18.76
N SER A 147 -10.35 -13.49 -17.54
CA SER A 147 -10.57 -12.14 -17.04
C SER A 147 -9.23 -11.57 -16.56
N VAL A 148 -8.84 -10.43 -17.13
CA VAL A 148 -7.61 -9.70 -16.79
C VAL A 148 -7.88 -8.45 -15.95
N GLY A 149 -9.11 -8.25 -15.46
CA GLY A 149 -9.49 -7.04 -14.73
C GLY A 149 -10.03 -5.94 -15.64
N LEU A 150 -10.51 -4.86 -15.04
CA LEU A 150 -11.10 -3.73 -15.74
C LEU A 150 -10.08 -3.06 -16.66
N ILE A 151 -10.54 -2.58 -17.82
CA ILE A 151 -9.72 -1.72 -18.69
C ILE A 151 -9.23 -0.51 -17.88
N GLY A 152 -7.94 -0.21 -17.96
CA GLY A 152 -7.31 0.86 -17.20
C GLY A 152 -6.86 0.47 -15.79
N SER A 153 -7.07 -0.79 -15.38
CA SER A 153 -6.55 -1.30 -14.11
C SER A 153 -5.09 -1.76 -14.24
N GLY A 154 -4.39 -1.80 -13.09
CA GLY A 154 -3.08 -2.44 -13.01
C GLY A 154 -3.16 -3.94 -13.26
N THR A 155 -4.24 -4.61 -12.85
CA THR A 155 -4.47 -6.04 -13.13
C THR A 155 -4.52 -6.31 -14.64
N ALA A 156 -5.24 -5.46 -15.42
CA ALA A 156 -5.29 -5.61 -16.86
C ALA A 156 -3.89 -5.45 -17.49
N GLN A 157 -3.13 -4.49 -17.00
CA GLN A 157 -1.76 -4.25 -17.45
C GLN A 157 -0.84 -5.43 -17.13
N SER A 158 -0.81 -5.87 -15.88
CA SER A 158 0.03 -6.99 -15.44
C SER A 158 -0.38 -8.30 -16.10
N GLY A 159 -1.68 -8.61 -16.12
CA GLY A 159 -2.20 -9.86 -16.69
C GLY A 159 -1.89 -10.02 -18.19
N THR A 160 -2.14 -8.97 -18.99
CA THR A 160 -1.85 -9.00 -20.44
C THR A 160 -0.35 -9.03 -20.73
N THR A 161 0.45 -8.26 -19.98
CA THR A 161 1.91 -8.26 -20.13
C THR A 161 2.51 -9.61 -19.79
N LEU A 162 2.10 -10.19 -18.65
CA LEU A 162 2.60 -11.49 -18.20
C LEU A 162 2.23 -12.60 -19.20
N TYR A 163 0.98 -12.64 -19.68
CA TYR A 163 0.57 -13.61 -20.69
C TYR A 163 1.44 -13.50 -21.96
N ARG A 164 1.65 -12.27 -22.46
CA ARG A 164 2.50 -12.02 -23.63
C ARG A 164 3.95 -12.47 -23.42
N LEU A 165 4.52 -12.22 -22.25
CA LEU A 165 5.87 -12.68 -21.91
C LEU A 165 5.94 -14.20 -21.85
N MET A 166 4.95 -14.85 -21.26
CA MET A 166 4.91 -16.32 -21.12
C MET A 166 4.76 -17.02 -22.49
N PHE A 167 3.84 -16.55 -23.32
CA PHE A 167 3.45 -17.27 -24.53
C PHE A 167 3.94 -16.65 -25.84
N GLY A 168 4.59 -15.48 -25.80
CA GLY A 168 5.12 -14.79 -26.98
C GLY A 168 4.04 -14.12 -27.87
N GLN A 169 2.78 -14.11 -27.43
CA GLN A 169 1.64 -13.55 -28.13
C GLN A 169 0.61 -12.94 -27.15
N PRO A 170 -0.20 -11.97 -27.56
CA PRO A 170 -1.30 -11.47 -26.73
C PRO A 170 -2.36 -12.55 -26.49
N ILE A 171 -3.21 -12.33 -25.46
CA ILE A 171 -4.44 -13.11 -25.29
C ILE A 171 -5.31 -12.84 -26.53
N PRO A 172 -5.84 -13.87 -27.22
CA PRO A 172 -6.78 -13.66 -28.32
C PRO A 172 -7.99 -12.84 -27.89
N ASP A 173 -8.46 -11.92 -28.73
CA ASP A 173 -9.53 -10.97 -28.36
C ASP A 173 -10.81 -11.66 -27.87
N GLN A 174 -11.18 -12.81 -28.50
CA GLN A 174 -12.33 -13.60 -28.07
C GLN A 174 -12.18 -14.27 -26.70
N ASN A 175 -10.94 -14.36 -26.18
CA ASN A 175 -10.61 -15.02 -24.92
C ASN A 175 -10.34 -14.04 -23.78
N VAL A 176 -10.27 -12.73 -24.06
CA VAL A 176 -10.06 -11.72 -23.02
C VAL A 176 -11.37 -11.18 -22.49
N GLN A 177 -11.50 -11.05 -21.19
CA GLN A 177 -12.63 -10.42 -20.49
C GLN A 177 -12.11 -9.33 -19.56
N ASN A 178 -12.79 -8.18 -19.53
CA ASN A 178 -12.43 -7.04 -18.69
C ASN A 178 -13.50 -6.83 -17.61
N LEU A 179 -13.44 -7.64 -16.55
CA LEU A 179 -14.41 -7.65 -15.46
C LEU A 179 -13.81 -7.04 -14.18
N SER A 180 -14.67 -6.55 -13.28
CA SER A 180 -14.26 -6.27 -11.90
C SER A 180 -13.79 -7.57 -11.22
N ASN A 181 -13.10 -7.47 -10.09
CA ASN A 181 -12.66 -8.66 -9.37
C ASN A 181 -13.83 -9.54 -8.95
N GLU A 182 -14.91 -8.92 -8.44
CA GLU A 182 -16.14 -9.60 -8.02
C GLU A 182 -16.87 -10.24 -9.21
N ASP A 183 -17.03 -9.50 -10.30
CA ASP A 183 -17.68 -10.02 -11.52
C ASP A 183 -16.87 -11.16 -12.15
N ALA A 184 -15.54 -11.07 -12.10
CA ALA A 184 -14.64 -12.13 -12.60
C ALA A 184 -14.82 -13.42 -11.79
N LEU A 185 -14.88 -13.33 -10.46
CA LEU A 185 -15.14 -14.51 -9.61
C LEU A 185 -16.54 -15.08 -9.83
N ALA A 186 -17.54 -14.23 -9.98
CA ALA A 186 -18.90 -14.68 -10.31
C ALA A 186 -18.93 -15.38 -11.68
N ALA A 187 -18.31 -14.81 -12.70
CA ALA A 187 -18.22 -15.39 -14.04
C ALA A 187 -17.45 -16.72 -14.03
N LEU A 188 -16.40 -16.83 -13.21
CA LEU A 188 -15.62 -18.05 -13.04
C LEU A 188 -16.50 -19.19 -12.47
N ILE A 189 -17.25 -18.92 -11.42
CA ILE A 189 -18.14 -19.91 -10.74
C ILE A 189 -19.20 -20.42 -11.71
N VAL A 190 -19.82 -19.53 -12.52
CA VAL A 190 -20.84 -19.91 -13.49
C VAL A 190 -20.26 -20.37 -14.83
N LYS A 191 -18.97 -20.66 -14.90
CA LYS A 191 -18.26 -21.23 -16.07
C LYS A 191 -18.27 -20.36 -17.34
N LYS A 192 -18.40 -19.04 -17.19
CA LYS A 192 -18.29 -18.08 -18.32
C LYS A 192 -16.83 -17.75 -18.67
N ILE A 193 -15.92 -17.92 -17.71
CA ILE A 193 -14.49 -17.81 -17.90
C ILE A 193 -13.77 -18.99 -17.27
N ASP A 194 -12.55 -19.25 -17.68
CA ASP A 194 -11.71 -20.33 -17.17
C ASP A 194 -10.77 -19.85 -16.07
N VAL A 195 -10.29 -18.61 -16.17
CA VAL A 195 -9.28 -18.02 -15.27
C VAL A 195 -9.66 -16.58 -14.95
N ALA A 196 -9.56 -16.21 -13.68
CA ALA A 196 -9.57 -14.81 -13.25
C ALA A 196 -8.16 -14.44 -12.75
N ILE A 197 -7.54 -13.43 -13.38
CA ILE A 197 -6.30 -12.83 -12.90
C ILE A 197 -6.67 -11.67 -11.99
N ILE A 198 -6.07 -11.61 -10.79
CA ILE A 198 -6.29 -10.57 -9.78
C ILE A 198 -4.93 -10.16 -9.23
N VAL A 199 -4.63 -8.88 -9.20
CA VAL A 199 -3.41 -8.35 -8.57
C VAL A 199 -3.81 -7.60 -7.30
N ALA A 200 -3.33 -8.08 -6.16
CA ALA A 200 -3.62 -7.51 -4.85
C ALA A 200 -2.57 -7.90 -3.82
N GLY A 201 -2.39 -7.06 -2.82
CA GLY A 201 -1.59 -7.42 -1.64
C GLY A 201 -2.30 -8.43 -0.74
N GLN A 202 -1.57 -9.43 -0.24
CA GLN A 202 -2.11 -10.38 0.72
C GLN A 202 -2.06 -9.86 2.18
N PRO A 203 -3.05 -10.19 3.04
CA PRO A 203 -4.30 -10.87 2.69
C PRO A 203 -5.23 -9.97 1.88
N ALA A 204 -5.71 -10.47 0.74
CA ALA A 204 -6.67 -9.73 -0.08
C ALA A 204 -8.09 -9.88 0.50
N LYS A 205 -8.72 -8.76 0.80
CA LYS A 205 -10.05 -8.69 1.42
C LYS A 205 -11.12 -9.38 0.58
N LEU A 206 -10.94 -9.37 -0.74
CA LEU A 206 -11.77 -10.10 -1.69
C LEU A 206 -11.93 -11.58 -1.32
N PHE A 207 -10.88 -12.23 -0.82
CA PHE A 207 -10.91 -13.65 -0.42
C PHE A 207 -11.21 -13.84 1.06
N THR A 208 -10.75 -12.94 1.95
CA THR A 208 -11.02 -13.08 3.39
C THR A 208 -12.47 -12.85 3.75
N ASP A 209 -13.18 -12.01 2.99
CA ASP A 209 -14.60 -11.68 3.21
C ASP A 209 -15.54 -12.52 2.36
N MET A 210 -15.00 -13.43 1.53
CA MET A 210 -15.84 -14.28 0.66
C MET A 210 -16.56 -15.35 1.47
N ASN A 211 -17.79 -15.69 1.04
CA ASN A 211 -18.55 -16.80 1.61
C ASN A 211 -17.72 -18.10 1.55
N PRO A 212 -17.57 -18.84 2.66
CA PRO A 212 -16.82 -20.10 2.71
C PRO A 212 -17.22 -21.14 1.66
N GLU A 213 -18.51 -21.23 1.31
CA GLU A 213 -19.00 -22.15 0.28
C GLU A 213 -18.46 -21.79 -1.11
N LEU A 214 -18.36 -20.49 -1.42
CA LEU A 214 -17.79 -20.02 -2.68
C LEU A 214 -16.29 -20.23 -2.72
N LEU A 215 -15.57 -20.03 -1.60
CA LEU A 215 -14.16 -20.32 -1.48
C LEU A 215 -13.82 -21.78 -1.80
N GLN A 216 -14.68 -22.72 -1.42
CA GLN A 216 -14.50 -24.15 -1.73
C GLN A 216 -14.65 -24.45 -3.24
N GLN A 217 -15.23 -23.56 -4.02
CA GLN A 217 -15.39 -23.73 -5.47
C GLN A 217 -14.21 -23.24 -6.29
N ILE A 218 -13.26 -22.54 -5.67
CA ILE A 218 -12.11 -21.94 -6.34
C ILE A 218 -10.78 -22.36 -5.70
N ARG A 219 -9.70 -22.23 -6.47
CA ARG A 219 -8.32 -22.38 -6.00
C ARG A 219 -7.37 -21.54 -6.83
N PHE A 220 -6.14 -21.42 -6.39
CA PHE A 220 -5.08 -20.73 -7.12
C PHE A 220 -4.25 -21.71 -7.97
N LEU A 221 -3.89 -21.28 -9.19
CA LEU A 221 -2.85 -21.93 -9.98
C LEU A 221 -1.46 -21.57 -9.42
N ARG A 222 -0.53 -22.45 -9.61
CA ARG A 222 0.87 -22.31 -9.14
C ARG A 222 1.78 -21.91 -10.30
N VAL A 223 2.84 -21.16 -10.02
CA VAL A 223 3.98 -21.01 -10.93
C VAL A 223 4.78 -22.30 -10.90
N ASP A 224 5.02 -22.89 -12.08
CA ASP A 224 6.01 -23.94 -12.22
C ASP A 224 7.40 -23.31 -12.45
N PRO A 225 8.35 -23.44 -11.51
CA PRO A 225 9.66 -22.81 -11.62
C PRO A 225 10.51 -23.34 -12.79
N ASN A 226 10.20 -24.53 -13.29
CA ASN A 226 10.95 -25.22 -14.34
C ASN A 226 10.40 -25.02 -15.75
N ALA A 227 9.20 -24.43 -15.86
CA ALA A 227 8.58 -24.20 -17.16
C ALA A 227 9.32 -23.10 -17.96
N PRO A 228 9.48 -23.27 -19.29
CA PRO A 228 10.15 -22.26 -20.12
C PRO A 228 9.44 -20.92 -20.14
N GLU A 229 8.11 -20.88 -19.97
CA GLU A 229 7.32 -19.68 -19.83
C GLU A 229 7.72 -18.88 -18.57
N THR A 230 8.01 -19.58 -17.46
CA THR A 230 8.49 -19.00 -16.20
C THR A 230 9.82 -18.27 -16.40
N ALA A 231 10.74 -18.81 -17.18
CA ALA A 231 12.03 -18.18 -17.47
C ALA A 231 11.84 -16.82 -18.19
N ARG A 232 10.86 -16.72 -19.10
CA ARG A 232 10.54 -15.46 -19.81
C ARG A 232 9.88 -14.45 -18.88
N ALA A 233 8.97 -14.88 -18.02
CA ALA A 233 8.27 -14.01 -17.06
C ALA A 233 9.23 -13.35 -16.04
N LYS A 234 10.28 -14.05 -15.61
CA LYS A 234 11.32 -13.55 -14.67
C LYS A 234 12.05 -12.29 -15.15
N GLN A 235 11.94 -11.93 -16.43
CA GLN A 235 12.55 -10.70 -16.95
C GLN A 235 11.88 -9.43 -16.45
N THR A 236 10.62 -9.53 -16.02
CA THR A 236 9.80 -8.36 -15.62
C THR A 236 9.15 -8.54 -14.25
N TYR A 237 8.78 -9.76 -13.88
CA TYR A 237 8.09 -10.10 -12.65
C TYR A 237 8.98 -10.86 -11.69
N PHE A 238 8.75 -10.69 -10.40
CA PHE A 238 9.54 -11.33 -9.35
C PHE A 238 8.78 -12.52 -8.77
N PRO A 239 9.48 -13.63 -8.42
CA PRO A 239 8.86 -14.72 -7.69
C PRO A 239 8.29 -14.25 -6.35
N ALA A 240 7.09 -14.73 -6.03
CA ALA A 240 6.42 -14.47 -4.77
C ALA A 240 5.67 -15.71 -4.29
N THR A 241 5.10 -15.61 -3.11
CA THR A 241 4.33 -16.68 -2.48
C THR A 241 3.05 -16.13 -1.89
N ILE A 242 1.91 -16.71 -2.25
CA ILE A 242 0.66 -16.52 -1.54
C ILE A 242 0.71 -17.45 -0.33
N HIS A 243 0.77 -16.88 0.89
CA HIS A 243 0.94 -17.65 2.10
C HIS A 243 -0.37 -18.22 2.61
N ALA A 244 -0.37 -19.50 2.99
CA ALA A 244 -1.50 -20.16 3.63
C ALA A 244 -1.92 -19.43 4.93
N SER A 245 -0.96 -18.86 5.66
CA SER A 245 -1.21 -18.05 6.86
C SER A 245 -2.01 -16.77 6.59
N SER A 246 -2.05 -16.28 5.35
CA SER A 246 -2.89 -15.14 4.95
C SER A 246 -4.37 -15.54 4.77
N TYR A 247 -4.66 -16.82 4.61
CA TYR A 247 -6.00 -17.38 4.35
C TYR A 247 -6.23 -18.69 5.15
N PRO A 248 -6.12 -18.66 6.50
CA PRO A 248 -6.03 -19.87 7.34
C PRO A 248 -7.26 -20.76 7.28
N ASN A 249 -8.44 -20.19 6.96
CA ASN A 249 -9.70 -20.93 6.89
C ASN A 249 -9.93 -21.62 5.54
N TRP A 250 -9.04 -21.45 4.57
CA TRP A 250 -9.23 -21.92 3.20
C TRP A 250 -7.96 -22.54 2.60
N LEU A 251 -6.84 -21.79 2.57
CA LEU A 251 -5.62 -22.22 1.90
C LEU A 251 -4.83 -23.15 2.81
N LYS A 252 -4.54 -24.38 2.32
CA LYS A 252 -3.86 -25.42 3.10
C LYS A 252 -2.34 -25.38 2.98
N GLU A 253 -1.83 -24.81 1.90
CA GLU A 253 -0.40 -24.72 1.60
C GLU A 253 -0.07 -23.42 0.88
N ASP A 254 1.19 -23.04 0.92
CA ASP A 254 1.72 -21.87 0.21
C ASP A 254 1.66 -22.09 -1.30
N VAL A 255 1.31 -21.04 -2.05
CA VAL A 255 1.18 -21.08 -3.51
C VAL A 255 2.23 -20.17 -4.14
N PRO A 256 3.22 -20.72 -4.88
CA PRO A 256 4.15 -19.92 -5.67
C PRO A 256 3.43 -19.09 -6.74
N THR A 257 3.75 -17.81 -6.83
CA THR A 257 3.17 -16.88 -7.80
C THR A 257 4.17 -15.82 -8.25
N TRP A 258 3.70 -14.80 -8.95
CA TRP A 258 4.43 -13.61 -9.35
C TRP A 258 4.00 -12.38 -8.55
N THR A 259 4.87 -11.36 -8.51
CA THR A 259 4.57 -10.09 -7.85
C THR A 259 5.00 -8.88 -8.68
N VAL A 260 4.30 -7.77 -8.47
CA VAL A 260 4.67 -6.40 -8.82
C VAL A 260 4.77 -5.56 -7.56
N LYS A 261 5.50 -4.45 -7.60
CA LYS A 261 5.64 -3.55 -6.45
C LYS A 261 4.61 -2.41 -6.50
N ALA A 262 3.93 -2.16 -5.39
CA ALA A 262 3.09 -0.99 -5.21
C ALA A 262 3.93 0.23 -4.88
N PHE A 263 3.57 1.39 -5.46
CA PHE A 263 4.25 2.66 -5.27
C PHE A 263 3.28 3.75 -4.84
N LEU A 264 3.69 4.56 -3.87
CA LEU A 264 3.04 5.83 -3.56
C LEU A 264 3.67 6.91 -4.44
N VAL A 265 2.86 7.54 -5.28
CA VAL A 265 3.31 8.50 -6.29
C VAL A 265 2.62 9.85 -6.17
N THR A 266 3.26 10.86 -6.75
CA THR A 266 2.79 12.23 -6.93
C THR A 266 3.24 12.76 -8.29
N TYR A 267 2.96 14.00 -8.60
CA TYR A 267 3.52 14.68 -9.77
C TYR A 267 4.65 15.63 -9.38
N ASP A 268 5.38 16.10 -10.39
CA ASP A 268 6.46 17.09 -10.27
C ASP A 268 5.87 18.50 -10.04
N TYR A 269 5.24 18.69 -8.88
CA TYR A 269 4.63 19.97 -8.50
C TYR A 269 5.70 20.99 -8.11
N ASN A 270 5.49 22.24 -8.56
CA ASN A 270 6.37 23.38 -8.26
C ASN A 270 5.69 24.52 -7.51
N LEU A 271 4.36 24.46 -7.30
CA LEU A 271 3.64 25.47 -6.50
C LEU A 271 4.06 25.38 -5.04
N ARG A 272 4.45 26.51 -4.47
CA ARG A 272 5.01 26.64 -3.11
C ARG A 272 4.19 25.91 -2.04
N ASP A 273 2.87 26.10 -2.06
CA ASP A 273 1.99 25.50 -1.05
C ASP A 273 1.89 23.99 -1.22
N THR A 274 1.75 23.51 -2.46
CA THR A 274 1.74 22.05 -2.75
C THR A 274 3.06 21.41 -2.33
N VAL A 275 4.19 22.01 -2.67
CA VAL A 275 5.51 21.53 -2.24
C VAL A 275 5.62 21.52 -0.72
N GLY A 276 5.17 22.57 -0.05
CA GLY A 276 5.16 22.67 1.42
C GLY A 276 4.32 21.57 2.08
N ASN A 277 3.13 21.35 1.56
CA ASN A 277 2.21 20.32 2.07
C ASN A 277 2.77 18.91 1.85
N LEU A 278 3.32 18.61 0.68
CA LEU A 278 3.94 17.29 0.41
C LEU A 278 5.20 17.04 1.26
N LYS A 279 5.95 18.12 1.61
CA LYS A 279 7.05 18.01 2.60
C LYS A 279 6.53 17.67 4.00
N ARG A 280 5.42 18.34 4.46
CA ARG A 280 4.79 18.00 5.75
C ARG A 280 4.26 16.55 5.75
N PHE A 281 3.66 16.12 4.66
CA PHE A 281 3.22 14.74 4.48
C PHE A 281 4.41 13.76 4.61
N ALA A 282 5.54 14.05 3.98
CA ALA A 282 6.75 13.21 4.06
C ALA A 282 7.34 13.15 5.48
N ASP A 283 7.38 14.28 6.20
CA ASP A 283 7.82 14.32 7.58
C ASP A 283 6.90 13.47 8.47
N SER A 284 5.58 13.63 8.33
CA SER A 284 4.58 12.88 9.05
C SER A 284 4.64 11.37 8.72
N LEU A 285 4.82 11.01 7.45
CA LEU A 285 5.00 9.61 7.01
C LEU A 285 6.17 8.97 7.75
N CYS A 286 7.30 9.65 7.82
CA CYS A 286 8.47 9.14 8.51
C CYS A 286 8.25 9.06 10.04
N GLN A 287 7.65 10.06 10.65
CA GLN A 287 7.40 10.11 12.10
C GLN A 287 6.41 9.04 12.55
N ASN A 288 5.34 8.83 11.79
CA ASN A 288 4.23 7.93 12.11
C ASN A 288 4.37 6.54 11.45
N PHE A 289 5.52 6.23 10.85
CA PHE A 289 5.71 4.97 10.13
C PHE A 289 5.43 3.73 10.99
N ASN A 290 5.81 3.76 12.27
CA ASN A 290 5.54 2.65 13.20
C ASN A 290 4.03 2.45 13.44
N ASN A 291 3.22 3.52 13.39
CA ASN A 291 1.77 3.41 13.50
C ASN A 291 1.17 2.70 12.28
N LEU A 292 1.68 2.99 11.08
CA LEU A 292 1.28 2.27 9.87
C LEU A 292 1.58 0.77 10.00
N GLN A 293 2.77 0.40 10.49
CA GLN A 293 3.17 -1.00 10.65
C GLN A 293 2.40 -1.75 11.74
N SER A 294 2.02 -1.07 12.82
CA SER A 294 1.35 -1.69 13.98
C SER A 294 -0.17 -1.65 13.91
N GLN A 295 -0.77 -0.63 13.30
CA GLN A 295 -2.20 -0.35 13.30
C GLN A 295 -2.85 -0.38 11.91
N GLY A 296 -2.03 -0.28 10.85
CA GLY A 296 -2.50 -0.28 9.47
C GLY A 296 -2.68 -1.68 8.89
N HIS A 297 -2.98 -1.72 7.61
CA HIS A 297 -3.10 -2.97 6.85
C HIS A 297 -1.84 -3.86 7.01
N PRO A 298 -1.96 -5.19 7.11
CA PRO A 298 -0.82 -6.11 7.31
C PRO A 298 0.34 -5.92 6.32
N LYS A 299 0.09 -5.46 5.11
CA LYS A 299 1.11 -5.14 4.09
C LYS A 299 2.10 -4.06 4.54
N TRP A 300 1.76 -3.18 5.47
CA TRP A 300 2.70 -2.21 6.03
C TRP A 300 3.89 -2.86 6.74
N LYS A 301 3.75 -4.09 7.24
CA LYS A 301 4.85 -4.85 7.85
C LYS A 301 5.93 -5.26 6.83
N GLN A 302 5.59 -5.30 5.55
CA GLN A 302 6.52 -5.57 4.45
C GLN A 302 7.20 -4.29 3.94
N VAL A 303 6.63 -3.12 4.22
CA VAL A 303 7.19 -1.84 3.78
C VAL A 303 8.39 -1.48 4.65
N LYS A 304 9.49 -1.13 4.01
CA LYS A 304 10.68 -0.59 4.67
C LYS A 304 10.73 0.92 4.48
N LEU A 305 11.05 1.64 5.54
CA LEU A 305 11.26 3.09 5.45
C LEU A 305 12.66 3.36 4.87
N GLU A 306 12.79 3.15 3.58
CA GLU A 306 14.02 3.33 2.83
C GLU A 306 13.75 3.87 1.42
N LEU A 307 14.76 4.46 0.82
CA LEU A 307 14.72 4.97 -0.54
C LEU A 307 15.78 4.24 -1.39
N PRO A 308 15.47 3.03 -1.87
CA PRO A 308 16.40 2.24 -2.68
C PRO A 308 16.62 2.87 -4.05
N GLY A 309 17.67 2.43 -4.75
CA GLY A 309 17.84 2.73 -6.15
C GLY A 309 16.63 2.31 -6.97
N LEU A 310 16.13 3.21 -7.81
CA LEU A 310 14.92 2.97 -8.61
C LEU A 310 15.26 2.27 -9.94
N GLY A 311 14.31 1.47 -10.43
CA GLY A 311 14.37 0.92 -11.76
C GLY A 311 14.31 2.00 -12.85
N LYS A 312 14.62 1.60 -14.09
CA LYS A 312 14.71 2.50 -15.24
C LYS A 312 13.43 3.33 -15.43
N GLY A 313 13.61 4.65 -15.49
CA GLY A 313 12.55 5.63 -15.75
C GLY A 313 11.93 6.23 -14.49
N TRP A 314 11.93 5.54 -13.36
CA TRP A 314 11.42 6.06 -12.11
C TRP A 314 12.34 7.10 -11.47
N GLN A 315 11.73 8.15 -10.93
CA GLN A 315 12.44 9.23 -10.21
C GLN A 315 11.67 9.58 -8.94
N TYR A 316 12.38 9.80 -7.85
CA TYR A 316 11.79 10.36 -6.64
C TYR A 316 11.34 11.81 -6.85
N TYR A 317 10.34 12.24 -6.09
CA TYR A 317 9.99 13.66 -6.01
C TYR A 317 11.01 14.38 -5.13
N PRO A 318 11.89 15.24 -5.70
CA PRO A 318 13.09 15.72 -4.99
C PRO A 318 12.78 16.41 -3.65
N PRO A 319 11.70 17.25 -3.51
CA PRO A 319 11.41 17.91 -2.24
C PRO A 319 11.03 16.92 -1.12
N VAL A 320 10.38 15.79 -1.46
CA VAL A 320 9.99 14.73 -0.52
C VAL A 320 11.17 13.81 -0.23
N GLU A 321 11.92 13.44 -1.26
CA GLU A 321 13.12 12.60 -1.14
C GLU A 321 14.10 13.18 -0.11
N GLN A 322 14.38 14.49 -0.20
CA GLN A 322 15.28 15.17 0.74
C GLN A 322 14.78 15.08 2.19
N ARG A 323 13.45 15.25 2.41
CA ARG A 323 12.85 15.15 3.76
C ARG A 323 12.93 13.73 4.31
N LEU A 324 12.55 12.75 3.50
CA LEU A 324 12.61 11.34 3.91
C LEU A 324 14.05 10.90 4.19
N LYS A 325 15.03 11.22 3.35
CA LYS A 325 16.45 10.92 3.60
C LYS A 325 16.94 11.49 4.94
N ALA A 326 16.63 12.77 5.22
CA ALA A 326 17.00 13.40 6.46
C ALA A 326 16.33 12.75 7.69
N CYS A 327 15.06 12.35 7.57
CA CYS A 327 14.37 11.67 8.66
C CYS A 327 14.89 10.25 8.89
N ILE A 328 15.10 9.47 7.83
CA ILE A 328 15.64 8.10 7.90
C ILE A 328 17.02 8.13 8.60
N ALA A 329 17.89 9.06 8.21
CA ALA A 329 19.19 9.21 8.83
C ALA A 329 19.11 9.53 10.33
N ARG A 330 18.19 10.44 10.74
CA ARG A 330 17.97 10.73 12.17
C ARG A 330 17.46 9.52 12.93
N ARG A 331 16.52 8.74 12.38
CA ARG A 331 16.02 7.51 13.02
C ARG A 331 17.12 6.47 13.21
N ALA A 332 17.98 6.27 12.22
CA ALA A 332 19.12 5.37 12.30
C ALA A 332 20.11 5.81 13.41
N ALA A 333 20.43 7.12 13.47
CA ALA A 333 21.30 7.66 14.52
C ALA A 333 20.71 7.48 15.94
N MET A 334 19.40 7.64 16.11
CA MET A 334 18.73 7.41 17.40
C MET A 334 18.79 5.93 17.81
N GLN A 335 18.62 5.00 16.87
CA GLN A 335 18.70 3.56 17.15
C GLN A 335 20.10 3.12 17.57
N THR A 336 21.15 3.70 16.96
CA THR A 336 22.55 3.41 17.34
C THR A 336 22.96 4.08 18.64
N ALA A 337 22.33 5.20 19.03
CA ALA A 337 22.59 5.91 20.27
C ALA A 337 21.87 5.30 21.50
N MET A 338 20.87 4.43 21.30
CA MET A 338 20.26 3.70 22.42
C MET A 338 21.26 2.65 22.91
N PRO A 339 21.60 2.63 24.23
CA PRO A 339 22.44 1.58 24.79
C PRO A 339 21.80 0.23 24.45
N GLN A 340 22.53 -0.65 23.79
CA GLN A 340 22.09 -2.03 23.65
C GLN A 340 21.89 -2.57 25.03
N ALA A 341 20.69 -3.04 25.36
CA ALA A 341 20.48 -3.83 26.55
C ALA A 341 21.56 -4.94 26.55
N PRO A 342 22.30 -5.14 27.65
CA PRO A 342 23.34 -6.14 27.66
C PRO A 342 22.74 -7.46 27.22
N THR A 343 23.25 -8.01 26.12
CA THR A 343 22.93 -9.37 25.70
C THR A 343 23.26 -10.29 26.84
N ALA A 344 22.36 -11.21 27.19
CA ALA A 344 22.45 -12.12 28.33
C ALA A 344 23.69 -13.05 28.33
N GLU A 345 24.72 -12.77 27.54
CA GLU A 345 25.95 -13.57 27.41
C GLU A 345 27.24 -12.88 27.85
N GLN A 346 27.21 -11.67 28.41
CA GLN A 346 28.40 -11.23 29.13
C GLN A 346 28.45 -11.88 30.52
N LYS A 347 28.93 -13.12 30.60
CA LYS A 347 29.42 -13.76 31.79
C LYS A 347 30.46 -12.81 32.43
N VAL A 348 30.06 -12.12 33.48
CA VAL A 348 31.00 -11.41 34.34
C VAL A 348 31.83 -12.50 35.06
N THR A 349 32.94 -12.85 34.47
CA THR A 349 33.91 -13.76 35.10
C THR A 349 34.77 -12.92 36.07
N GLY A 350 34.66 -13.17 37.38
CA GLY A 350 35.67 -12.76 38.32
C GLY A 350 35.32 -11.89 39.51
N ARG A 351 34.05 -11.47 39.71
CA ARG A 351 33.66 -10.80 40.97
C ARG A 351 32.45 -11.47 41.63
N PRO A 352 32.33 -11.45 42.97
CA PRO A 352 31.14 -11.94 43.64
C PRO A 352 29.91 -11.10 43.25
N CYS A 353 28.79 -11.79 43.00
CA CYS A 353 27.51 -11.15 42.67
C CYS A 353 27.02 -10.28 43.84
N THR A 354 26.57 -9.09 43.51
CA THR A 354 25.88 -8.23 44.48
C THR A 354 24.46 -8.75 44.75
N ASP A 355 23.88 -8.37 45.88
CA ASP A 355 22.52 -8.78 46.23
C ASP A 355 21.47 -8.29 45.22
N GLN A 356 21.70 -7.13 44.58
CA GLN A 356 20.86 -6.62 43.49
C GLN A 356 20.96 -7.46 42.21
N GLU A 357 22.15 -7.93 41.87
CA GLU A 357 22.36 -8.81 40.71
C GLU A 357 21.74 -10.20 40.92
N ARG A 358 21.69 -10.72 42.13
CA ARG A 358 21.00 -11.96 42.51
C ARG A 358 19.48 -11.81 42.42
N LEU A 359 18.94 -10.67 42.88
CA LEU A 359 17.50 -10.36 42.83
C LEU A 359 16.98 -10.24 41.38
N LEU A 360 17.82 -9.76 40.48
CA LEU A 360 17.50 -9.58 39.06
C LEU A 360 17.85 -10.79 38.19
N LEU A 361 18.27 -11.92 38.79
CA LEU A 361 18.67 -13.16 38.08
C LEU A 361 19.80 -12.95 37.04
N LEU A 362 20.63 -11.94 37.20
CA LEU A 362 21.73 -11.61 36.31
C LEU A 362 23.01 -12.41 36.55
N CYS A 363 23.05 -13.25 37.59
CA CYS A 363 24.15 -14.15 37.87
C CYS A 363 23.70 -15.61 37.68
N GLY A 364 24.43 -16.35 36.86
CA GLY A 364 24.24 -17.80 36.76
C GLY A 364 24.64 -18.51 38.07
N LYS A 365 23.94 -19.61 38.36
CA LYS A 365 24.27 -20.51 39.46
C LYS A 365 25.68 -21.07 39.31
#